data_444cb4e94baf4463b4f26558cf107cdb
#
_entry.id   444cb4e94baf4463b4f26558cf107cdb
#
_cell.length_a   1.000
_cell.length_b   1.000
_cell.length_c   1.000
_cell.angle_alpha   90.00
_cell.angle_beta   90.00
_cell.angle_gamma   90.00
#
_symmetry.space_group_name_H-M   'P 1'
#
loop_
_entity.id
_entity.type
_entity.pdbx_description
1 polymer ?
#
loop_
_entity_poly.entity_id
_entity_poly.type
_entity_poly.pdbx_seq_one_letter_code
_entity_poly.pdbx_strand_id
1 'polypeptide(L)'
;RNILLVLGAIALIASYIADIRVPHPGMEIQEVRQPVERTSKDGFQKRNVIVTQVIDGDTVFIKDDEGKEASFHLLGIDAPERKQAYGAQSAEHLKRILEDVDYHVQVIFRSKDQYGRIVGKLVADGKDLNLDQIKTGNAWVYKNYLRDLQPGDKNLYMKAEENARANRIGLWADPNPQNPREWRREHPRN
;
A
#
# COMPACT_ATOMS: atom_id res chain seq x y z
N ARG A 1 -10.74 39.71 48.54
CA ARG A 1 -10.14 40.07 47.19
C ARG A 1 -10.01 38.87 46.31
N ASN A 2 -10.87 37.82 46.48
CA ASN A 2 -10.83 36.56 45.69
C ASN A 2 -12.20 36.17 45.08
N ILE A 3 -13.18 37.08 45.06
CA ILE A 3 -14.53 36.76 44.53
C ILE A 3 -14.70 37.19 43.06
N LEU A 4 -13.84 38.09 42.55
CA LEU A 4 -13.95 38.58 41.17
C LEU A 4 -13.33 37.63 40.10
N LEU A 5 -12.50 36.66 40.48
CA LEU A 5 -11.87 35.74 39.54
C LEU A 5 -12.71 34.50 39.23
N VAL A 6 -13.73 34.19 40.04
CA VAL A 6 -14.61 33.02 39.83
C VAL A 6 -15.75 33.36 38.85
N LEU A 7 -16.18 34.59 38.74
CA LEU A 7 -17.25 35.00 37.82
C LEU A 7 -16.78 35.13 36.37
N GLY A 8 -15.50 35.35 36.12
CA GLY A 8 -14.93 35.39 34.75
C GLY A 8 -14.82 34.04 34.08
N ALA A 9 -14.60 32.97 34.83
CA ALA A 9 -14.48 31.63 34.31
C ALA A 9 -15.83 31.00 33.90
N ILE A 10 -16.91 31.37 34.60
CA ILE A 10 -18.26 30.86 34.31
C ILE A 10 -18.84 31.51 33.04
N ALA A 11 -18.51 32.78 32.78
CA ALA A 11 -18.97 33.49 31.58
C ALA A 11 -18.33 32.94 30.28
N LEU A 12 -17.07 32.48 30.34
CA LEU A 12 -16.36 31.87 29.19
C LEU A 12 -16.88 30.46 28.86
N ILE A 13 -17.31 29.68 29.84
CA ILE A 13 -17.89 28.35 29.63
C ILE A 13 -19.30 28.45 29.04
N ALA A 14 -20.09 29.46 29.43
CA ALA A 14 -21.44 29.68 28.87
C ALA A 14 -21.40 30.12 27.41
N SER A 15 -20.37 30.86 26.96
CA SER A 15 -20.19 31.26 25.54
C SER A 15 -19.76 30.10 24.65
N TYR A 16 -19.07 29.09 25.20
CA TYR A 16 -18.61 27.93 24.41
C TYR A 16 -19.72 26.89 24.18
N ILE A 17 -20.73 26.84 25.05
CA ILE A 17 -21.87 25.90 24.93
C ILE A 17 -22.95 26.43 23.96
N ALA A 18 -22.99 27.72 23.66
CA ALA A 18 -23.99 28.31 22.78
C ALA A 18 -23.80 28.03 21.29
N ASP A 19 -22.64 27.45 20.86
CA ASP A 19 -22.31 27.17 19.47
C ASP A 19 -22.44 25.69 19.08
N ILE A 20 -22.93 24.85 20.01
CA ILE A 20 -23.31 23.48 19.67
C ILE A 20 -24.70 23.54 19.02
N ARG A 21 -24.73 23.70 17.69
CA ARG A 21 -25.94 23.51 16.91
C ARG A 21 -26.43 22.08 17.06
N VAL A 22 -27.45 21.90 17.90
CA VAL A 22 -28.23 20.66 17.94
C VAL A 22 -28.88 20.49 16.55
N PRO A 23 -28.67 19.38 15.84
CA PRO A 23 -29.32 19.16 14.55
C PRO A 23 -30.84 19.20 14.74
N HIS A 24 -31.55 19.97 13.92
CA HIS A 24 -32.99 19.97 13.91
C HIS A 24 -33.55 18.58 13.66
N PRO A 25 -34.60 18.13 14.37
CA PRO A 25 -35.31 16.88 14.05
C PRO A 25 -35.96 17.02 12.68
N GLY A 26 -35.38 16.33 11.69
CA GLY A 26 -35.81 16.37 10.28
C GLY A 26 -34.68 16.42 9.27
N MET A 27 -33.42 16.55 9.72
CA MET A 27 -32.30 16.35 8.82
C MET A 27 -32.05 14.84 8.69
N GLU A 28 -32.61 14.26 7.65
CA GLU A 28 -32.31 12.91 7.20
C GLU A 28 -30.78 12.87 6.98
N ILE A 29 -30.06 12.17 7.86
CA ILE A 29 -28.65 11.89 7.65
C ILE A 29 -28.66 11.01 6.40
N GLN A 30 -28.42 11.60 5.24
CA GLN A 30 -28.10 10.83 4.07
C GLN A 30 -26.84 10.07 4.44
N GLU A 31 -27.03 8.81 4.79
CA GLU A 31 -25.96 7.84 4.90
C GLU A 31 -25.18 7.96 3.59
N VAL A 32 -23.99 8.54 3.67
CA VAL A 32 -23.06 8.58 2.54
C VAL A 32 -22.73 7.12 2.28
N ARG A 33 -23.56 6.47 1.48
CA ARG A 33 -23.28 5.14 0.96
C ARG A 33 -21.96 5.27 0.23
N GLN A 34 -20.92 4.78 0.86
CA GLN A 34 -19.62 4.58 0.23
C GLN A 34 -19.89 3.89 -1.11
N PRO A 35 -19.27 4.32 -2.22
CA PRO A 35 -19.55 3.73 -3.51
C PRO A 35 -19.21 2.24 -3.43
N VAL A 36 -20.24 1.41 -3.59
CA VAL A 36 -20.08 -0.04 -3.79
C VAL A 36 -19.09 -0.20 -4.94
N GLU A 37 -17.96 -0.79 -4.63
CA GLU A 37 -16.87 -0.99 -5.57
C GLU A 37 -17.36 -1.65 -6.84
N ARG A 38 -17.33 -0.90 -7.92
CA ARG A 38 -17.64 -1.42 -9.24
C ARG A 38 -16.49 -2.31 -9.66
N THR A 39 -16.72 -3.62 -9.68
CA THR A 39 -15.84 -4.54 -10.39
C THR A 39 -15.68 -4.02 -11.82
N SER A 40 -14.48 -3.72 -12.23
CA SER A 40 -14.20 -3.27 -13.60
C SER A 40 -14.56 -4.38 -14.59
N LYS A 41 -14.83 -4.03 -15.87
CA LYS A 41 -15.19 -5.00 -16.93
C LYS A 41 -14.16 -6.13 -17.09
N ASP A 42 -12.92 -5.90 -16.66
CA ASP A 42 -11.81 -6.85 -16.68
C ASP A 42 -11.69 -7.70 -15.40
N GLY A 43 -12.67 -7.60 -14.48
CA GLY A 43 -12.76 -8.41 -13.26
C GLY A 43 -11.86 -7.96 -12.11
N PHE A 44 -11.21 -6.79 -12.20
CA PHE A 44 -10.45 -6.21 -11.09
C PHE A 44 -11.37 -5.46 -10.11
N GLN A 45 -11.08 -5.62 -8.83
CA GLN A 45 -11.67 -4.87 -7.73
C GLN A 45 -10.69 -3.79 -7.27
N LYS A 46 -11.22 -2.68 -6.77
CA LYS A 46 -10.44 -1.57 -6.20
C LYS A 46 -10.94 -1.31 -4.78
N ARG A 47 -10.01 -1.16 -3.83
CA ARG A 47 -10.33 -0.77 -2.44
C ARG A 47 -9.31 0.22 -1.92
N ASN A 48 -9.79 1.19 -1.16
CA ASN A 48 -8.93 2.03 -0.35
C ASN A 48 -8.66 1.28 0.96
N VAL A 49 -7.40 1.27 1.37
CA VAL A 49 -6.94 0.56 2.57
C VAL A 49 -5.82 1.34 3.23
N ILE A 50 -5.49 0.97 4.46
CA ILE A 50 -4.30 1.47 5.16
C ILE A 50 -3.29 0.32 5.20
N VAL A 51 -2.03 0.59 4.84
CA VAL A 51 -0.93 -0.34 5.07
C VAL A 51 -0.55 -0.27 6.54
N THR A 52 -0.66 -1.39 7.26
CA THR A 52 -0.33 -1.46 8.69
C THR A 52 1.09 -1.93 8.95
N GLN A 53 1.70 -2.66 8.01
CA GLN A 53 3.06 -3.15 8.14
C GLN A 53 3.68 -3.46 6.77
N VAL A 54 4.95 -3.09 6.58
CA VAL A 54 5.79 -3.55 5.46
C VAL A 54 6.61 -4.75 5.94
N ILE A 55 6.44 -5.90 5.29
CA ILE A 55 7.16 -7.13 5.61
C ILE A 55 8.50 -7.17 4.87
N ASP A 56 8.46 -6.96 3.56
CA ASP A 56 9.58 -6.88 2.63
C ASP A 56 9.22 -5.97 1.46
N GLY A 57 9.98 -5.99 0.37
CA GLY A 57 9.78 -5.08 -0.76
C GLY A 57 8.58 -5.40 -1.66
N ASP A 58 7.88 -6.52 -1.43
CA ASP A 58 6.71 -6.92 -2.22
C ASP A 58 5.54 -7.47 -1.39
N THR A 59 5.64 -7.43 -0.07
CA THR A 59 4.63 -7.97 0.84
C THR A 59 4.33 -6.97 1.98
N VAL A 60 3.05 -6.63 2.14
CA VAL A 60 2.57 -5.75 3.20
C VAL A 60 1.35 -6.36 3.91
N PHE A 61 1.05 -5.90 5.13
CA PHE A 61 -0.27 -6.07 5.73
C PHE A 61 -1.10 -4.82 5.46
N ILE A 62 -2.36 -5.03 5.14
CA ILE A 62 -3.34 -3.99 4.87
C ILE A 62 -4.55 -4.15 5.79
N LYS A 63 -5.22 -3.03 6.06
CA LYS A 63 -6.45 -2.97 6.82
C LYS A 63 -7.48 -2.16 6.06
N ASP A 64 -8.68 -2.71 5.87
CA ASP A 64 -9.79 -2.02 5.24
C ASP A 64 -10.57 -1.13 6.24
N ASP A 65 -11.56 -0.39 5.73
CA ASP A 65 -12.43 0.49 6.51
C ASP A 65 -13.35 -0.24 7.50
N GLU A 66 -13.57 -1.54 7.31
CA GLU A 66 -14.27 -2.42 8.26
C GLU A 66 -13.33 -2.92 9.38
N GLY A 67 -12.04 -2.57 9.34
CA GLY A 67 -11.03 -3.00 10.30
C GLY A 67 -10.47 -4.39 10.03
N LYS A 68 -10.79 -5.00 8.91
CA LYS A 68 -10.31 -6.33 8.54
C LYS A 68 -8.89 -6.27 8.01
N GLU A 69 -8.02 -7.07 8.60
CA GLU A 69 -6.62 -7.17 8.18
C GLU A 69 -6.39 -8.34 7.21
N ALA A 70 -5.48 -8.15 6.28
CA ALA A 70 -5.06 -9.16 5.33
C ALA A 70 -3.61 -8.96 4.89
N SER A 71 -2.93 -10.06 4.52
CA SER A 71 -1.66 -10.00 3.82
C SER A 71 -1.92 -9.67 2.35
N PHE A 72 -1.15 -8.71 1.82
CA PHE A 72 -1.20 -8.27 0.44
C PHE A 72 0.17 -8.45 -0.21
N HIS A 73 0.20 -9.09 -1.37
CA HIS A 73 1.41 -9.31 -2.14
C HIS A 73 1.35 -8.54 -3.46
N LEU A 74 2.42 -7.84 -3.78
CA LEU A 74 2.52 -7.01 -4.98
C LEU A 74 2.68 -7.90 -6.22
N LEU A 75 1.65 -7.93 -7.08
CA LEU A 75 1.58 -8.80 -8.25
C LEU A 75 2.65 -8.46 -9.30
N GLY A 76 3.26 -9.48 -9.86
CA GLY A 76 4.16 -9.35 -11.01
C GLY A 76 5.59 -8.94 -10.66
N ILE A 77 5.91 -8.81 -9.38
CA ILE A 77 7.26 -8.53 -8.89
C ILE A 77 7.71 -9.59 -7.88
N ASP A 78 9.02 -9.68 -7.65
CA ASP A 78 9.65 -10.55 -6.66
C ASP A 78 10.81 -9.76 -6.03
N ALA A 79 10.64 -9.27 -4.82
CA ALA A 79 11.65 -8.50 -4.12
C ALA A 79 12.63 -9.42 -3.38
N PRO A 80 13.88 -8.98 -3.18
CA PRO A 80 14.81 -9.70 -2.32
C PRO A 80 14.22 -9.91 -0.93
N GLU A 81 14.36 -11.13 -0.40
CA GLU A 81 13.94 -11.49 0.95
C GLU A 81 14.65 -10.59 1.98
N ARG A 82 14.01 -10.33 3.11
CA ARG A 82 14.52 -9.37 4.11
C ARG A 82 15.99 -9.61 4.55
N LYS A 83 16.42 -10.88 4.58
CA LYS A 83 17.78 -11.28 4.94
C LYS A 83 18.70 -11.44 3.72
N GLN A 84 18.20 -11.30 2.52
CA GLN A 84 18.95 -11.33 1.28
C GLN A 84 19.62 -9.97 1.04
N ALA A 85 20.71 -9.94 0.28
CA ALA A 85 21.30 -8.71 -0.22
C ALA A 85 20.22 -7.84 -0.90
N TYR A 86 20.22 -6.53 -0.63
CA TYR A 86 19.21 -5.55 -1.09
C TYR A 86 17.79 -5.71 -0.49
N GLY A 87 17.52 -6.74 0.33
CA GLY A 87 16.19 -6.95 0.90
C GLY A 87 15.75 -5.84 1.86
N ALA A 88 16.66 -5.39 2.73
CA ALA A 88 16.38 -4.28 3.64
C ALA A 88 16.12 -2.96 2.87
N GLN A 89 16.93 -2.68 1.84
CA GLN A 89 16.78 -1.50 0.98
C GLN A 89 15.47 -1.49 0.22
N SER A 90 15.06 -2.66 -0.32
CA SER A 90 13.78 -2.83 -1.01
C SER A 90 12.59 -2.55 -0.11
N ALA A 91 12.59 -3.10 1.11
CA ALA A 91 11.54 -2.86 2.10
C ALA A 91 11.49 -1.39 2.54
N GLU A 92 12.65 -0.77 2.77
CA GLU A 92 12.76 0.62 3.20
C GLU A 92 12.32 1.60 2.11
N HIS A 93 12.59 1.29 0.83
CA HIS A 93 12.11 2.09 -0.29
C HIS A 93 10.57 2.10 -0.33
N LEU A 94 9.93 0.93 -0.24
CA LEU A 94 8.47 0.82 -0.20
C LEU A 94 7.90 1.58 0.99
N LYS A 95 8.51 1.45 2.16
CA LYS A 95 8.09 2.12 3.39
C LYS A 95 8.12 3.63 3.24
N ARG A 96 9.19 4.23 2.68
CA ARG A 96 9.29 5.68 2.47
C ARG A 96 8.19 6.23 1.58
N ILE A 97 7.86 5.54 0.47
CA ILE A 97 6.76 5.98 -0.39
C ILE A 97 5.42 5.93 0.35
N LEU A 98 5.22 4.93 1.22
CA LEU A 98 4.02 4.81 2.01
C LEU A 98 3.92 5.88 3.11
N GLU A 99 5.04 6.29 3.70
CA GLU A 99 5.10 7.40 4.66
C GLU A 99 4.66 8.73 4.04
N ASP A 100 5.01 8.99 2.77
CA ASP A 100 4.63 10.22 2.05
C ASP A 100 3.10 10.35 1.85
N VAL A 101 2.35 9.26 1.98
CA VAL A 101 0.88 9.20 1.83
C VAL A 101 0.17 8.75 3.10
N ASP A 102 0.81 8.89 4.27
CA ASP A 102 0.29 8.44 5.56
C ASP A 102 -0.25 6.99 5.51
N TYR A 103 0.41 6.12 4.72
CA TYR A 103 0.04 4.72 4.50
C TYR A 103 -1.34 4.48 3.85
N HIS A 104 -2.02 5.53 3.37
CA HIS A 104 -3.30 5.43 2.68
C HIS A 104 -3.09 5.12 1.20
N VAL A 105 -3.59 3.97 0.76
CA VAL A 105 -3.37 3.47 -0.60
C VAL A 105 -4.63 2.87 -1.19
N GLN A 106 -4.63 2.69 -2.49
CA GLN A 106 -5.62 1.88 -3.19
C GLN A 106 -5.00 0.55 -3.60
N VAL A 107 -5.68 -0.55 -3.31
CA VAL A 107 -5.35 -1.87 -3.85
C VAL A 107 -6.23 -2.19 -5.05
N ILE A 108 -5.61 -2.74 -6.11
CA ILE A 108 -6.29 -3.22 -7.32
C ILE A 108 -5.98 -4.71 -7.43
N PHE A 109 -6.98 -5.56 -7.23
CA PHE A 109 -6.77 -7.01 -7.13
C PHE A 109 -7.89 -7.79 -7.81
N ARG A 110 -7.64 -9.07 -8.10
CA ARG A 110 -8.62 -9.97 -8.70
C ARG A 110 -8.86 -11.22 -7.86
N SER A 111 -7.83 -11.75 -7.23
CA SER A 111 -7.86 -13.05 -6.55
C SER A 111 -6.93 -13.11 -5.35
N LYS A 112 -7.01 -14.22 -4.64
CA LYS A 112 -6.02 -14.62 -3.63
C LYS A 112 -5.11 -15.69 -4.20
N ASP A 113 -3.88 -15.73 -3.70
CA ASP A 113 -2.94 -16.81 -4.04
C ASP A 113 -3.23 -18.10 -3.23
N GLN A 114 -2.43 -19.14 -3.50
CA GLN A 114 -2.55 -20.44 -2.81
C GLN A 114 -2.28 -20.36 -1.29
N TYR A 115 -1.71 -19.28 -0.81
CA TYR A 115 -1.44 -19.03 0.62
C TYR A 115 -2.51 -18.12 1.27
N GLY A 116 -3.56 -17.76 0.53
CA GLY A 116 -4.64 -16.90 1.01
C GLY A 116 -4.32 -15.40 1.04
N ARG A 117 -3.15 -14.97 0.51
CA ARG A 117 -2.79 -13.55 0.40
C ARG A 117 -3.58 -12.91 -0.74
N ILE A 118 -4.03 -11.68 -0.55
CA ILE A 118 -4.58 -10.89 -1.64
C ILE A 118 -3.41 -10.49 -2.53
N VAL A 119 -3.54 -10.70 -3.84
CA VAL A 119 -2.46 -10.42 -4.80
C VAL A 119 -2.92 -9.36 -5.79
N GLY A 120 -2.16 -8.28 -5.94
CA GLY A 120 -2.59 -7.18 -6.78
C GLY A 120 -1.58 -6.05 -6.92
N LYS A 121 -2.08 -4.92 -7.38
CA LYS A 121 -1.33 -3.68 -7.54
C LYS A 121 -1.60 -2.78 -6.34
N LEU A 122 -0.53 -2.19 -5.79
CA LEU A 122 -0.59 -1.18 -4.75
C LEU A 122 -0.41 0.19 -5.40
N VAL A 123 -1.34 1.10 -5.16
CA VAL A 123 -1.35 2.44 -5.80
C VAL A 123 -1.40 3.53 -4.72
N ALA A 124 -0.44 4.44 -4.74
CA ALA A 124 -0.38 5.61 -3.88
C ALA A 124 -0.33 6.87 -4.75
N ASP A 125 -1.23 7.82 -4.52
CA ASP A 125 -1.33 9.07 -5.30
C ASP A 125 -1.32 8.84 -6.83
N GLY A 126 -2.01 7.79 -7.29
CA GLY A 126 -2.08 7.42 -8.69
C GLY A 126 -0.81 6.74 -9.25
N LYS A 127 0.22 6.53 -8.42
CA LYS A 127 1.47 5.84 -8.81
C LYS A 127 1.37 4.34 -8.50
N ASP A 128 1.75 3.53 -9.47
CA ASP A 128 1.90 2.08 -9.33
C ASP A 128 3.19 1.76 -8.56
N LEU A 129 3.07 1.33 -7.29
CA LEU A 129 4.21 1.03 -6.43
C LEU A 129 4.93 -0.27 -6.82
N ASN A 130 4.21 -1.22 -7.44
CA ASN A 130 4.84 -2.42 -8.00
C ASN A 130 5.83 -2.03 -9.12
N LEU A 131 5.38 -1.15 -10.03
CA LEU A 131 6.22 -0.63 -11.10
C LEU A 131 7.39 0.20 -10.57
N ASP A 132 7.16 0.98 -9.51
CA ASP A 132 8.18 1.82 -8.90
C ASP A 132 9.31 0.97 -8.29
N GLN A 133 8.99 -0.12 -7.59
CA GLN A 133 9.95 -1.09 -7.07
C GLN A 133 10.85 -1.67 -8.19
N ILE A 134 10.29 -1.93 -9.37
CA ILE A 134 11.08 -2.39 -10.52
C ILE A 134 11.97 -1.27 -11.07
N LYS A 135 11.42 -0.07 -11.29
CA LYS A 135 12.14 1.08 -11.87
C LYS A 135 13.35 1.47 -11.04
N THR A 136 13.21 1.41 -9.73
CA THR A 136 14.27 1.77 -8.77
C THR A 136 15.22 0.62 -8.44
N GLY A 137 15.05 -0.54 -9.12
CA GLY A 137 15.91 -1.70 -8.93
C GLY A 137 15.77 -2.32 -7.54
N ASN A 138 14.59 -2.26 -6.95
CA ASN A 138 14.29 -2.86 -5.65
C ASN A 138 13.55 -4.20 -5.77
N ALA A 139 13.10 -4.57 -6.97
CA ALA A 139 12.47 -5.86 -7.24
C ALA A 139 12.76 -6.36 -8.65
N TRP A 140 12.67 -7.67 -8.82
CA TRP A 140 12.67 -8.36 -10.09
C TRP A 140 11.26 -8.40 -10.66
N VAL A 141 11.13 -8.48 -11.99
CA VAL A 141 9.87 -8.86 -12.63
C VAL A 141 9.63 -10.36 -12.43
N TYR A 142 8.49 -10.72 -11.84
CA TYR A 142 8.11 -12.11 -11.63
C TYR A 142 7.34 -12.65 -12.84
N LYS A 143 8.08 -13.24 -13.79
CA LYS A 143 7.56 -13.61 -15.13
C LYS A 143 6.39 -14.58 -15.11
N ASN A 144 6.28 -15.44 -14.08
CA ASN A 144 5.25 -16.47 -14.00
C ASN A 144 3.82 -15.91 -13.85
N TYR A 145 3.67 -14.69 -13.32
CA TYR A 145 2.37 -14.04 -13.07
C TYR A 145 2.09 -12.83 -13.96
N LEU A 146 2.88 -12.60 -15.02
CA LEU A 146 2.68 -11.46 -15.93
C LEU A 146 1.34 -11.50 -16.69
N ARG A 147 0.74 -12.68 -16.86
CA ARG A 147 -0.58 -12.85 -17.49
C ARG A 147 -1.73 -12.36 -16.61
N ASP A 148 -1.49 -12.27 -15.29
CA ASP A 148 -2.49 -11.89 -14.30
C ASP A 148 -2.51 -10.38 -14.02
N LEU A 149 -1.56 -9.64 -14.63
CA LEU A 149 -1.49 -8.18 -14.57
C LEU A 149 -2.64 -7.52 -15.36
N GLN A 150 -2.91 -6.26 -15.05
CA GLN A 150 -3.81 -5.46 -15.86
C GLN A 150 -3.27 -5.30 -17.31
N PRO A 151 -4.16 -5.11 -18.29
CA PRO A 151 -3.75 -4.87 -19.68
C PRO A 151 -2.75 -3.71 -19.78
N GLY A 152 -1.62 -3.95 -20.44
CA GLY A 152 -0.54 -2.97 -20.62
C GLY A 152 0.58 -3.02 -19.59
N ASP A 153 0.32 -3.44 -18.37
CA ASP A 153 1.33 -3.45 -17.28
C ASP A 153 2.51 -4.37 -17.58
N LYS A 154 2.26 -5.52 -18.22
CA LYS A 154 3.33 -6.46 -18.60
C LYS A 154 4.48 -5.77 -19.33
N ASN A 155 4.16 -4.99 -20.36
CA ASN A 155 5.18 -4.33 -21.18
C ASN A 155 5.89 -3.23 -20.40
N LEU A 156 5.15 -2.51 -19.52
CA LEU A 156 5.71 -1.48 -18.65
C LEU A 156 6.71 -2.08 -17.65
N TYR A 157 6.35 -3.19 -17.00
CA TYR A 157 7.21 -3.87 -16.01
C TYR A 157 8.48 -4.42 -16.66
N MET A 158 8.33 -5.11 -17.81
CA MET A 158 9.48 -5.67 -18.54
C MET A 158 10.45 -4.58 -18.98
N LYS A 159 9.94 -3.48 -19.54
CA LYS A 159 10.78 -2.34 -19.95
C LYS A 159 11.43 -1.63 -18.76
N ALA A 160 10.73 -1.54 -17.64
CA ALA A 160 11.28 -0.95 -16.43
C ALA A 160 12.46 -1.77 -15.87
N GLU A 161 12.34 -3.10 -15.83
CA GLU A 161 13.44 -3.98 -15.42
C GLU A 161 14.63 -3.87 -16.38
N GLU A 162 14.38 -3.90 -17.70
CA GLU A 162 15.42 -3.73 -18.70
C GLU A 162 16.19 -2.42 -18.51
N ASN A 163 15.49 -1.32 -18.31
CA ASN A 163 16.10 -0.02 -18.05
C ASN A 163 16.89 0.01 -16.73
N ALA A 164 16.34 -0.56 -15.66
CA ALA A 164 17.03 -0.62 -14.36
C ALA A 164 18.32 -1.43 -14.44
N ARG A 165 18.30 -2.55 -15.17
CA ARG A 165 19.49 -3.39 -15.43
C ARG A 165 20.54 -2.66 -16.26
N ALA A 166 20.13 -2.05 -17.38
CA ALA A 166 21.04 -1.32 -18.28
C ALA A 166 21.77 -0.17 -17.56
N ASN A 167 21.08 0.50 -16.64
CA ASN A 167 21.63 1.61 -15.86
C ASN A 167 22.20 1.20 -14.49
N ARG A 168 22.25 -0.09 -14.18
CA ARG A 168 22.78 -0.64 -12.91
C ARG A 168 22.14 0.00 -11.67
N ILE A 169 20.82 0.19 -11.69
CA ILE A 169 20.06 0.83 -10.62
C ILE A 169 19.74 -0.20 -9.52
N GLY A 170 19.89 0.22 -8.25
CA GLY A 170 19.54 -0.60 -7.09
C GLY A 170 20.28 -1.93 -7.06
N LEU A 171 19.56 -3.05 -6.93
CA LEU A 171 20.13 -4.41 -6.90
C LEU A 171 20.94 -4.76 -8.16
N TRP A 172 20.68 -4.07 -9.29
CA TRP A 172 21.39 -4.26 -10.56
C TRP A 172 22.79 -3.61 -10.59
N ALA A 173 23.17 -2.87 -9.54
CA ALA A 173 24.55 -2.42 -9.33
C ALA A 173 25.48 -3.60 -9.01
N ASP A 174 24.95 -4.66 -8.43
CA ASP A 174 25.65 -5.94 -8.25
C ASP A 174 25.83 -6.61 -9.63
N PRO A 175 27.04 -7.02 -10.00
CA PRO A 175 27.28 -7.72 -11.27
C PRO A 175 26.59 -9.09 -11.35
N ASN A 176 26.26 -9.69 -10.19
CA ASN A 176 25.60 -11.00 -10.11
C ASN A 176 24.51 -11.02 -9.02
N PRO A 177 23.44 -10.25 -9.16
CA PRO A 177 22.39 -10.17 -8.14
C PRO A 177 21.64 -11.51 -8.05
N GLN A 178 21.58 -12.07 -6.84
CA GLN A 178 20.91 -13.34 -6.61
C GLN A 178 19.38 -13.19 -6.73
N ASN A 179 18.77 -14.06 -7.52
CA ASN A 179 17.31 -14.07 -7.68
C ASN A 179 16.61 -14.51 -6.37
N PRO A 180 15.53 -13.85 -5.90
CA PRO A 180 14.87 -14.18 -4.65
C PRO A 180 14.37 -15.64 -4.59
N ARG A 181 13.89 -16.19 -5.73
CA ARG A 181 13.47 -17.60 -5.81
C ARG A 181 14.64 -18.56 -5.57
N GLU A 182 15.84 -18.26 -6.09
CA GLU A 182 17.04 -19.05 -5.86
C GLU A 182 17.45 -18.96 -4.41
N TRP A 183 17.44 -17.75 -3.85
CA TRP A 183 17.75 -17.52 -2.44
C TRP A 183 16.83 -18.32 -1.52
N ARG A 184 15.49 -18.33 -1.75
CA ARG A 184 14.52 -19.12 -0.97
C ARG A 184 14.76 -20.63 -1.05
N ARG A 185 15.23 -21.12 -2.19
CA ARG A 185 15.57 -22.54 -2.35
C ARG A 185 16.80 -22.94 -1.50
N GLU A 186 17.76 -22.03 -1.36
CA GLU A 186 18.98 -22.22 -0.58
C GLU A 186 18.77 -21.98 0.93
N HIS A 187 17.73 -21.21 1.28
CA HIS A 187 17.37 -20.85 2.65
C HIS A 187 15.91 -21.22 2.94
N PRO A 188 15.56 -22.50 2.99
CA PRO A 188 14.19 -22.93 3.27
C PRO A 188 13.75 -22.43 4.65
N ARG A 189 12.51 -22.00 4.75
CA ARG A 189 11.90 -21.67 6.06
C ARG A 189 11.65 -22.97 6.80
N ASN A 190 12.28 -23.14 7.97
CA ASN A 190 12.01 -24.26 8.90
C ASN A 190 10.61 -24.13 9.49
#